data_f10cda739d6593ad4d0ef6d1c0c7dfbf
#
_entry.id   f10cda739d6593ad4d0ef6d1c0c7dfbf
#
_cell.length_a   1.000
_cell.length_b   1.000
_cell.length_c   1.000
_cell.angle_alpha   90.00
_cell.angle_beta   90.00
_cell.angle_gamma   90.00
#
_symmetry.space_group_name_H-M   'P 1'
#
loop_
_entity.id
_entity.type
_entity.pdbx_description
1 polymer ?
#
loop_
_entity_poly.entity_id
_entity_poly.type
_entity_poly.pdbx_seq_one_letter_code
_entity_poly.pdbx_strand_id
1 'polypeptide(L)'
;LDAVACGNVGTPMAGLVGQVAGDTWLVAECSSFQLEDIPSFRPHAAVLLNVTPDHMDRYPDFDAYRQAKLNLFSHQGAHDLAILPAGMTAPGGAPTRHLGQGGDTGPDVVSWAGGGLHVRGLGLVAPWEQIPLRGAHNRENVMAAAAMAAHAGLGAQEIAEGLATFPGVPHR
;
A
#
# COMPACT_ATOMS: atom_id res chain seq x y z
N LEU A 1 -9.20 13.20 6.90
CA LEU A 1 -9.57 11.78 6.83
C LEU A 1 -9.44 11.16 8.22
N ASP A 2 -10.48 10.47 8.70
CA ASP A 2 -10.38 9.67 9.92
C ASP A 2 -9.78 8.31 9.57
N ALA A 3 -8.67 7.92 10.21
CA ALA A 3 -7.94 6.69 9.90
C ALA A 3 -7.25 6.10 11.13
N VAL A 4 -7.26 4.77 11.25
CA VAL A 4 -6.63 4.03 12.35
C VAL A 4 -5.69 2.97 11.79
N ALA A 5 -4.44 2.96 12.28
CA ALA A 5 -3.48 1.91 11.98
C ALA A 5 -3.78 0.65 12.80
N CYS A 6 -3.78 -0.52 12.15
CA CYS A 6 -4.13 -1.79 12.78
C CYS A 6 -3.50 -2.98 12.05
N GLY A 7 -3.82 -4.19 12.49
CA GLY A 7 -3.47 -5.42 11.79
C GLY A 7 -2.49 -6.32 12.53
N ASN A 8 -1.52 -6.87 11.81
CA ASN A 8 -0.50 -7.77 12.36
C ASN A 8 0.47 -7.04 13.32
N VAL A 9 0.67 -5.74 13.09
CA VAL A 9 1.47 -4.88 13.97
C VAL A 9 0.54 -3.85 14.63
N GLY A 10 0.74 -3.61 15.92
CA GLY A 10 -0.05 -2.66 16.71
C GLY A 10 -1.40 -3.22 17.15
N THR A 11 -2.48 -2.48 16.92
CA THR A 11 -3.83 -2.86 17.37
C THR A 11 -4.44 -3.93 16.45
N PRO A 12 -4.87 -5.08 16.95
CA PRO A 12 -5.58 -6.07 16.15
C PRO A 12 -6.87 -5.49 15.57
N MET A 13 -7.13 -5.75 14.27
CA MET A 13 -8.33 -5.23 13.59
C MET A 13 -9.63 -5.64 14.30
N ALA A 14 -9.70 -6.87 14.82
CA ALA A 14 -10.86 -7.35 15.57
C ALA A 14 -11.15 -6.53 16.83
N GLY A 15 -10.13 -5.92 17.44
CA GLY A 15 -10.28 -5.06 18.62
C GLY A 15 -10.93 -3.72 18.31
N LEU A 16 -11.04 -3.34 17.05
CA LEU A 16 -11.64 -2.07 16.62
C LEU A 16 -13.14 -2.17 16.35
N VAL A 17 -13.71 -3.38 16.35
CA VAL A 17 -15.14 -3.61 16.10
C VAL A 17 -15.96 -2.90 17.17
N GLY A 18 -16.85 -2.01 16.72
CA GLY A 18 -17.68 -1.19 17.60
C GLY A 18 -16.97 -0.02 18.32
N GLN A 19 -15.68 0.18 18.04
CA GLN A 19 -14.88 1.26 18.64
C GLN A 19 -14.58 2.41 17.67
N VAL A 20 -14.75 2.19 16.37
CA VAL A 20 -14.52 3.18 15.32
C VAL A 20 -15.81 3.47 14.57
N ALA A 21 -15.92 4.67 13.99
CA ALA A 21 -17.05 5.03 13.13
C ALA A 21 -17.06 4.20 11.84
N GLY A 22 -18.23 4.07 11.20
CA GLY A 22 -18.39 3.25 10.01
C GLY A 22 -17.68 3.78 8.77
N ASP A 23 -17.25 5.03 8.77
CA ASP A 23 -16.50 5.71 7.71
C ASP A 23 -15.00 5.91 8.04
N THR A 24 -14.54 5.39 9.18
CA THR A 24 -13.12 5.39 9.55
C THR A 24 -12.33 4.43 8.65
N TRP A 25 -11.26 4.91 8.06
CA TRP A 25 -10.35 4.08 7.28
C TRP A 25 -9.47 3.22 8.20
N LEU A 26 -9.44 1.92 7.96
CA LEU A 26 -8.53 1.00 8.62
C LEU A 26 -7.29 0.79 7.74
N VAL A 27 -6.14 1.26 8.20
CA VAL A 27 -4.85 1.07 7.54
C VAL A 27 -4.19 -0.16 8.16
N ALA A 28 -4.36 -1.31 7.51
CA ALA A 28 -3.98 -2.59 8.07
C ALA A 28 -2.69 -3.14 7.47
N GLU A 29 -1.74 -3.51 8.33
CA GLU A 29 -0.63 -4.37 7.95
C GLU A 29 -1.05 -5.83 8.11
N CYS A 30 -0.84 -6.66 7.07
CA CYS A 30 -1.28 -8.04 7.05
C CYS A 30 -0.09 -8.98 6.81
N SER A 31 0.06 -9.99 7.68
CA SER A 31 1.03 -11.08 7.46
C SER A 31 0.49 -12.08 6.43
N SER A 32 1.40 -12.85 5.81
CA SER A 32 1.01 -13.95 4.92
C SER A 32 0.10 -14.97 5.62
N PHE A 33 0.35 -15.24 6.91
CA PHE A 33 -0.45 -16.19 7.71
C PHE A 33 -1.90 -15.74 7.87
N GLN A 34 -2.13 -14.43 8.07
CA GLN A 34 -3.48 -13.88 8.14
C GLN A 34 -4.22 -13.94 6.80
N LEU A 35 -3.47 -13.95 5.69
CA LEU A 35 -4.01 -13.94 4.34
C LEU A 35 -4.26 -15.35 3.77
N GLU A 36 -3.90 -16.42 4.47
CA GLU A 36 -4.13 -17.81 4.02
C GLU A 36 -5.62 -18.12 3.91
N ASP A 37 -6.41 -17.74 4.91
CA ASP A 37 -7.82 -18.08 5.04
C ASP A 37 -8.70 -16.81 5.12
N ILE A 38 -8.83 -16.08 4.03
CA ILE A 38 -9.65 -14.87 3.93
C ILE A 38 -10.75 -15.00 2.88
N PRO A 39 -11.82 -15.77 3.14
CA PRO A 39 -12.82 -16.14 2.13
C PRO A 39 -13.62 -14.97 1.56
N SER A 40 -13.61 -13.81 2.21
CA SER A 40 -14.42 -12.65 1.82
C SER A 40 -13.74 -11.29 2.09
N PHE A 41 -12.52 -11.27 2.61
CA PHE A 41 -11.83 -10.00 2.90
C PHE A 41 -11.54 -9.23 1.61
N ARG A 42 -12.04 -8.01 1.53
CA ARG A 42 -11.90 -7.14 0.36
C ARG A 42 -11.44 -5.75 0.79
N PRO A 43 -10.15 -5.43 0.70
CA PRO A 43 -9.66 -4.07 0.92
C PRO A 43 -9.99 -3.17 -0.28
N HIS A 44 -10.38 -1.91 -0.03
CA HIS A 44 -10.58 -0.91 -1.08
C HIS A 44 -9.25 -0.51 -1.76
N ALA A 45 -8.16 -0.58 -1.01
CA ALA A 45 -6.82 -0.39 -1.54
C ALA A 45 -5.88 -1.42 -0.90
N ALA A 46 -5.00 -2.00 -1.72
CA ALA A 46 -4.00 -2.95 -1.26
C ALA A 46 -2.67 -2.73 -1.97
N VAL A 47 -1.57 -2.92 -1.26
CA VAL A 47 -0.23 -2.83 -1.79
C VAL A 47 0.62 -4.01 -1.33
N LEU A 48 1.33 -4.63 -2.27
CA LEU A 48 2.41 -5.57 -2.03
C LEU A 48 3.69 -4.95 -2.57
N LEU A 49 4.59 -4.52 -1.68
CA LEU A 49 5.81 -3.80 -2.07
C LEU A 49 6.84 -4.74 -2.69
N ASN A 50 7.07 -5.88 -2.06
CA ASN A 50 7.98 -6.92 -2.53
C ASN A 50 7.60 -8.29 -1.98
N VAL A 51 8.14 -9.33 -2.60
CA VAL A 51 8.08 -10.70 -2.07
C VAL A 51 9.46 -11.30 -2.23
N THR A 52 10.10 -11.59 -1.11
CA THR A 52 11.38 -12.31 -1.04
C THR A 52 11.18 -13.57 -0.21
N PRO A 53 11.94 -14.65 -0.44
CA PRO A 53 11.80 -15.88 0.34
C PRO A 53 11.91 -15.59 1.83
N ASP A 54 10.86 -15.96 2.57
CA ASP A 54 10.78 -15.89 4.02
C ASP A 54 9.80 -16.96 4.51
N HIS A 55 9.90 -17.37 5.78
CA HIS A 55 9.02 -18.37 6.37
C HIS A 55 8.99 -19.72 5.62
N MET A 56 10.13 -20.14 5.04
CA MET A 56 10.23 -21.40 4.30
C MET A 56 10.17 -22.64 5.20
N ASP A 57 10.19 -22.47 6.48
CA ASP A 57 9.84 -23.47 7.49
C ASP A 57 8.34 -23.74 7.61
N ARG A 58 7.52 -22.78 7.20
CA ARG A 58 6.05 -22.81 7.27
C ARG A 58 5.41 -23.18 5.93
N TYR A 59 5.96 -22.67 4.83
CA TYR A 59 5.43 -22.89 3.47
C TYR A 59 6.19 -24.00 2.76
N PRO A 60 5.51 -24.85 1.98
CA PRO A 60 6.16 -25.94 1.24
C PRO A 60 7.14 -25.43 0.20
N ASP A 61 6.88 -24.24 -0.37
CA ASP A 61 7.74 -23.57 -1.34
C ASP A 61 7.45 -22.05 -1.40
N PHE A 62 8.27 -21.35 -2.18
CA PHE A 62 8.14 -19.89 -2.35
C PHE A 62 6.83 -19.49 -3.07
N ASP A 63 6.33 -20.34 -3.97
CA ASP A 63 5.09 -20.05 -4.69
C ASP A 63 3.88 -20.10 -3.77
N ALA A 64 3.82 -21.04 -2.82
CA ALA A 64 2.78 -21.08 -1.80
C ALA A 64 2.80 -19.83 -0.90
N TYR A 65 4.00 -19.40 -0.47
CA TYR A 65 4.16 -18.15 0.28
C TYR A 65 3.71 -16.93 -0.51
N ARG A 66 4.13 -16.83 -1.77
CA ARG A 66 3.72 -15.75 -2.67
C ARG A 66 2.22 -15.74 -2.87
N GLN A 67 1.59 -16.92 -3.08
CA GLN A 67 0.15 -17.04 -3.25
C GLN A 67 -0.62 -16.59 -2.01
N ALA A 68 -0.17 -16.94 -0.81
CA ALA A 68 -0.77 -16.47 0.44
C ALA A 68 -0.82 -14.92 0.47
N LYS A 69 0.26 -14.25 0.10
CA LYS A 69 0.25 -12.76 -0.01
C LYS A 69 -0.67 -12.24 -1.10
N LEU A 70 -0.76 -12.92 -2.24
CA LEU A 70 -1.63 -12.51 -3.35
C LEU A 70 -3.12 -12.65 -3.02
N ASN A 71 -3.50 -13.48 -2.05
CA ASN A 71 -4.89 -13.59 -1.60
C ASN A 71 -5.46 -12.24 -1.15
N LEU A 72 -4.62 -11.32 -0.68
CA LEU A 72 -5.02 -9.94 -0.34
C LEU A 72 -5.84 -9.25 -1.45
N PHE A 73 -5.58 -9.60 -2.71
CA PHE A 73 -6.20 -8.98 -3.89
C PHE A 73 -7.36 -9.81 -4.47
N SER A 74 -7.60 -11.02 -3.98
CA SER A 74 -8.49 -12.00 -4.61
C SER A 74 -9.96 -11.53 -4.72
N HIS A 75 -10.42 -10.74 -3.77
CA HIS A 75 -11.81 -10.27 -3.73
C HIS A 75 -11.97 -8.80 -4.18
N GLN A 76 -10.89 -8.14 -4.60
CA GLN A 76 -10.98 -6.78 -5.10
C GLN A 76 -11.75 -6.72 -6.43
N GLY A 77 -12.51 -5.66 -6.62
CA GLY A 77 -13.26 -5.36 -7.83
C GLY A 77 -12.67 -4.22 -8.64
N ALA A 78 -13.29 -3.87 -9.75
CA ALA A 78 -12.79 -2.92 -10.74
C ALA A 78 -12.49 -1.49 -10.20
N HIS A 79 -13.10 -1.12 -9.09
CA HIS A 79 -12.94 0.21 -8.47
C HIS A 79 -11.92 0.21 -7.31
N ASP A 80 -11.42 -0.95 -6.92
CA ASP A 80 -10.43 -1.05 -5.85
C ASP A 80 -9.01 -0.80 -6.40
N LEU A 81 -8.08 -0.44 -5.54
CA LEU A 81 -6.70 -0.18 -5.90
C LEU A 81 -5.84 -1.41 -5.58
N ALA A 82 -5.22 -2.01 -6.59
CA ALA A 82 -4.26 -3.09 -6.47
C ALA A 82 -2.87 -2.63 -6.94
N ILE A 83 -1.91 -2.51 -6.04
CA ILE A 83 -0.52 -2.17 -6.34
C ILE A 83 0.38 -3.37 -6.07
N LEU A 84 1.10 -3.82 -7.08
CA LEU A 84 2.00 -4.97 -7.00
C LEU A 84 3.37 -4.64 -7.61
N PRO A 85 4.41 -5.40 -7.27
CA PRO A 85 5.70 -5.34 -7.95
C PRO A 85 5.56 -5.55 -9.46
N ALA A 86 6.46 -4.96 -10.24
CA ALA A 86 6.52 -5.16 -11.69
C ALA A 86 6.59 -6.66 -12.03
N GLY A 87 5.84 -7.07 -13.05
CA GLY A 87 5.75 -8.48 -13.46
C GLY A 87 4.76 -9.34 -12.68
N MET A 88 4.10 -8.79 -11.64
CA MET A 88 3.03 -9.47 -10.91
C MET A 88 1.67 -8.89 -11.30
N THR A 89 0.63 -9.74 -11.21
CA THR A 89 -0.76 -9.36 -11.53
C THR A 89 -1.67 -9.72 -10.36
N ALA A 90 -2.61 -8.85 -10.04
CA ALA A 90 -3.62 -9.11 -9.03
C ALA A 90 -4.58 -10.23 -9.50
N PRO A 91 -4.89 -11.22 -8.66
CA PRO A 91 -5.80 -12.31 -9.02
C PRO A 91 -7.28 -11.89 -9.07
N GLY A 92 -7.66 -10.79 -8.42
CA GLY A 92 -9.02 -10.27 -8.37
C GLY A 92 -9.39 -9.41 -9.57
N GLY A 93 -10.54 -8.72 -9.47
CA GLY A 93 -11.08 -7.86 -10.53
C GLY A 93 -10.48 -6.46 -10.56
N ALA A 94 -9.64 -6.06 -9.62
CA ALA A 94 -8.98 -4.75 -9.62
C ALA A 94 -7.90 -4.68 -10.69
N PRO A 95 -7.82 -3.59 -11.47
CA PRO A 95 -6.72 -3.38 -12.40
C PRO A 95 -5.38 -3.31 -11.65
N THR A 96 -4.43 -4.16 -12.04
CA THR A 96 -3.08 -4.11 -11.48
C THR A 96 -2.40 -2.79 -11.82
N ARG A 97 -1.79 -2.18 -10.83
CA ARG A 97 -0.96 -0.98 -10.92
C ARG A 97 0.43 -1.26 -10.39
N HIS A 98 1.38 -0.46 -10.80
CA HIS A 98 2.76 -0.53 -10.32
C HIS A 98 3.20 0.84 -9.80
N LEU A 99 4.21 0.86 -8.94
CA LEU A 99 4.90 2.07 -8.54
C LEU A 99 5.95 2.38 -9.61
N GLY A 100 5.88 3.56 -10.23
CA GLY A 100 6.70 3.91 -11.38
C GLY A 100 8.00 4.62 -11.02
N GLN A 101 9.04 4.32 -11.78
CA GLN A 101 10.33 5.02 -11.73
C GLN A 101 10.52 5.91 -12.95
N GLY A 102 9.60 6.85 -13.17
CA GLY A 102 9.78 7.88 -14.18
C GLY A 102 8.68 7.96 -15.24
N GLY A 103 8.14 9.13 -15.39
CA GLY A 103 7.31 9.57 -16.51
C GLY A 103 5.82 9.24 -16.42
N ASP A 104 5.04 10.23 -16.79
CA ASP A 104 3.58 10.36 -16.62
C ASP A 104 2.72 9.48 -17.56
N THR A 105 3.28 8.47 -18.23
CA THR A 105 2.63 7.81 -19.37
C THR A 105 2.29 6.32 -19.20
N GLY A 106 2.56 5.75 -18.04
CA GLY A 106 2.33 4.32 -17.76
C GLY A 106 1.06 4.01 -16.96
N PRO A 107 0.78 2.74 -16.67
CA PRO A 107 -0.28 2.30 -15.76
C PRO A 107 -0.02 2.72 -14.30
N ASP A 108 1.08 3.41 -14.04
CA ASP A 108 1.53 3.80 -12.73
C ASP A 108 0.57 4.79 -12.07
N VAL A 109 0.24 4.52 -10.81
CA VAL A 109 -0.61 5.41 -10.00
C VAL A 109 0.22 6.53 -9.40
N VAL A 110 1.48 6.24 -9.07
CA VAL A 110 2.44 7.15 -8.48
C VAL A 110 3.79 6.96 -9.14
N SER A 111 4.47 8.04 -9.42
CA SER A 111 5.80 8.02 -10.01
C SER A 111 6.73 9.00 -9.32
N TRP A 112 8.02 8.75 -9.50
CA TRP A 112 9.10 9.61 -9.07
C TRP A 112 9.74 10.23 -10.32
N ALA A 113 9.48 11.51 -10.59
CA ALA A 113 9.98 12.20 -11.76
C ALA A 113 10.43 13.63 -11.41
N GLY A 114 11.43 14.17 -12.12
CA GLY A 114 11.89 15.55 -11.96
C GLY A 114 12.31 15.92 -10.52
N GLY A 115 12.74 14.94 -9.70
CA GLY A 115 13.10 15.17 -8.30
C GLY A 115 11.91 15.24 -7.33
N GLY A 116 10.69 14.91 -7.79
CA GLY A 116 9.48 15.00 -6.98
C GLY A 116 8.57 13.78 -7.09
N LEU A 117 7.69 13.64 -6.12
CA LEU A 117 6.63 12.64 -6.04
C LEU A 117 5.41 13.14 -6.85
N HIS A 118 5.02 12.38 -7.85
CA HIS A 118 3.84 12.65 -8.67
C HIS A 118 2.77 11.59 -8.44
N VAL A 119 1.55 12.03 -8.25
CA VAL A 119 0.38 11.15 -8.14
C VAL A 119 -0.54 11.41 -9.32
N ARG A 120 -0.99 10.36 -9.99
CA ARG A 120 -1.92 10.48 -11.13
C ARG A 120 -3.19 11.20 -10.72
N GLY A 121 -3.55 12.21 -11.50
CA GLY A 121 -4.72 13.06 -11.23
C GLY A 121 -4.48 14.20 -10.25
N LEU A 122 -3.40 14.18 -9.46
CA LEU A 122 -3.01 15.24 -8.54
C LEU A 122 -1.79 16.04 -9.02
N GLY A 123 -0.97 15.48 -9.92
CA GLY A 123 0.28 16.07 -10.37
C GLY A 123 1.40 15.94 -9.34
N LEU A 124 2.28 16.96 -9.27
CA LEU A 124 3.36 17.02 -8.27
C LEU A 124 2.78 17.21 -6.87
N VAL A 125 3.06 16.26 -5.99
CA VAL A 125 2.63 16.27 -4.58
C VAL A 125 3.70 16.88 -3.69
N ALA A 126 4.94 16.40 -3.79
CA ALA A 126 6.05 16.92 -2.98
C ALA A 126 7.39 16.73 -3.67
N PRO A 127 8.32 17.70 -3.60
CA PRO A 127 9.72 17.47 -3.94
C PRO A 127 10.37 16.58 -2.88
N TRP A 128 11.41 15.79 -3.32
CA TRP A 128 12.08 14.84 -2.42
C TRP A 128 12.70 15.49 -1.19
N GLU A 129 13.20 16.69 -1.34
CA GLU A 129 13.87 17.44 -0.26
C GLU A 129 12.92 17.71 0.92
N GLN A 130 11.62 17.78 0.67
CA GLN A 130 10.59 18.03 1.69
C GLN A 130 10.14 16.74 2.40
N ILE A 131 10.55 15.57 1.91
CA ILE A 131 10.20 14.27 2.53
C ILE A 131 11.38 13.86 3.43
N PRO A 132 11.18 13.68 4.75
CA PRO A 132 12.27 13.40 5.69
C PRO A 132 12.85 11.98 5.54
N LEU A 133 12.12 11.06 4.93
CA LEU A 133 12.54 9.67 4.72
C LEU A 133 13.61 9.56 3.62
N ARG A 134 14.70 8.84 3.86
CA ARG A 134 15.82 8.68 2.94
C ARG A 134 16.01 7.21 2.53
N GLY A 135 16.62 7.00 1.36
CA GLY A 135 16.91 5.67 0.82
C GLY A 135 15.90 5.18 -0.23
N ALA A 136 16.34 4.25 -1.10
CA ALA A 136 15.54 3.75 -2.21
C ALA A 136 14.26 3.03 -1.74
N HIS A 137 14.38 2.18 -0.70
CA HIS A 137 13.24 1.49 -0.11
C HIS A 137 12.18 2.43 0.46
N ASN A 138 12.59 3.57 1.02
CA ASN A 138 11.64 4.56 1.51
C ASN A 138 10.94 5.31 0.39
N ARG A 139 11.55 5.44 -0.80
CA ARG A 139 10.83 5.97 -1.97
C ARG A 139 9.64 5.11 -2.35
N GLU A 140 9.81 3.79 -2.37
CA GLU A 140 8.71 2.85 -2.65
C GLU A 140 7.62 2.93 -1.57
N ASN A 141 8.01 2.97 -0.29
CA ASN A 141 7.07 3.14 0.81
C ASN A 141 6.27 4.44 0.70
N VAL A 142 6.95 5.56 0.38
CA VAL A 142 6.31 6.87 0.19
C VAL A 142 5.35 6.85 -0.99
N MET A 143 5.75 6.27 -2.12
CA MET A 143 4.89 6.14 -3.30
C MET A 143 3.65 5.30 -2.98
N ALA A 144 3.80 4.19 -2.28
CA ALA A 144 2.69 3.34 -1.87
C ALA A 144 1.72 4.10 -0.95
N ALA A 145 2.25 4.76 0.07
CA ALA A 145 1.44 5.56 0.99
C ALA A 145 0.68 6.68 0.27
N ALA A 146 1.34 7.41 -0.64
CA ALA A 146 0.70 8.47 -1.43
C ALA A 146 -0.40 7.93 -2.36
N ALA A 147 -0.17 6.77 -3.00
CA ALA A 147 -1.17 6.13 -3.84
C ALA A 147 -2.42 5.72 -3.07
N MET A 148 -2.23 5.11 -1.89
CA MET A 148 -3.33 4.70 -1.02
C MET A 148 -4.09 5.91 -0.47
N ALA A 149 -3.38 6.96 -0.04
CA ALA A 149 -3.98 8.20 0.45
C ALA A 149 -4.80 8.92 -0.62
N ALA A 150 -4.29 9.01 -1.85
CA ALA A 150 -5.01 9.57 -2.99
C ALA A 150 -6.26 8.73 -3.34
N HIS A 151 -6.17 7.40 -3.28
CA HIS A 151 -7.32 6.52 -3.48
C HIS A 151 -8.38 6.71 -2.39
N ALA A 152 -7.98 7.01 -1.17
CA ALA A 152 -8.87 7.36 -0.06
C ALA A 152 -9.46 8.78 -0.18
N GLY A 153 -9.10 9.56 -1.20
CA GLY A 153 -9.67 10.86 -1.51
C GLY A 153 -8.88 12.06 -0.98
N LEU A 154 -7.65 11.87 -0.44
CA LEU A 154 -6.81 12.99 -0.02
C LEU A 154 -6.25 13.74 -1.23
N GLY A 155 -6.21 15.08 -1.10
CA GLY A 155 -5.60 15.97 -2.08
C GLY A 155 -4.06 16.02 -1.96
N ALA A 156 -3.42 16.65 -2.95
CA ALA A 156 -1.96 16.75 -3.01
C ALA A 156 -1.36 17.42 -1.77
N GLN A 157 -1.99 18.48 -1.27
CA GLN A 157 -1.50 19.21 -0.10
C GLN A 157 -1.56 18.34 1.17
N GLU A 158 -2.67 17.64 1.41
CA GLU A 158 -2.84 16.77 2.57
C GLU A 158 -1.83 15.63 2.58
N ILE A 159 -1.57 15.05 1.40
CA ILE A 159 -0.55 14.00 1.24
C ILE A 159 0.84 14.57 1.51
N ALA A 160 1.17 15.74 0.96
CA ALA A 160 2.47 16.39 1.19
C ALA A 160 2.70 16.70 2.68
N GLU A 161 1.71 17.24 3.37
CA GLU A 161 1.76 17.54 4.80
C GLU A 161 1.98 16.27 5.63
N GLY A 162 1.24 15.20 5.33
CA GLY A 162 1.41 13.89 5.97
C GLY A 162 2.82 13.31 5.79
N LEU A 163 3.36 13.40 4.58
CA LEU A 163 4.72 12.93 4.27
C LEU A 163 5.80 13.78 4.96
N ALA A 164 5.64 15.10 4.99
CA ALA A 164 6.60 16.01 5.60
C ALA A 164 6.67 15.88 7.13
N THR A 165 5.55 15.54 7.76
CA THR A 165 5.45 15.42 9.22
C THR A 165 5.70 14.00 9.74
N PHE A 166 5.80 13.00 8.87
CA PHE A 166 6.02 11.62 9.30
C PHE A 166 7.46 11.42 9.81
N PRO A 167 7.65 11.06 11.09
CA PRO A 167 8.97 10.99 11.71
C PRO A 167 9.77 9.75 11.31
N GLY A 168 9.21 8.87 10.50
CA GLY A 168 9.76 7.54 10.23
C GLY A 168 9.40 6.54 11.33
N VAL A 169 9.84 5.29 11.12
CA VAL A 169 9.69 4.21 12.11
C VAL A 169 11.04 3.98 12.75
N PRO A 170 11.16 4.08 14.10
CA PRO A 170 12.42 3.77 14.79
C PRO A 170 12.93 2.37 14.42
N HIS A 171 14.22 2.27 14.14
CA HIS A 171 14.92 1.00 13.82
C HIS A 171 14.51 0.32 12.48
N ARG A 172 13.95 1.07 11.53
CA ARG A 172 13.74 0.62 10.16
C ARG A 172 14.37 1.55 9.14
#